data_5c69c33b85224c18f0b29a95d31a976a
#
_entry.id   5c69c33b85224c18f0b29a95d31a976a
#
_cell.length_a   1.000
_cell.length_b   1.000
_cell.length_c   1.000
_cell.angle_alpha   90.00
_cell.angle_beta   90.00
_cell.angle_gamma   90.00
#
_symmetry.space_group_name_H-M   'P 1'
#
loop_
_entity.id
_entity.type
_entity.pdbx_description
1 polymer ?
#
loop_
_entity_poly.entity_id
_entity_poly.type
_entity_poly.pdbx_seq_one_letter_code
_entity_poly.pdbx_strand_id
1 'polypeptide(L)'
;MTISKYDVNKSFEYRDLYSGLMRLHLLHHAVEGPIFGLEMAKELARHGYRISLGTLYPLLHGLEKKGYLRSAEMRTGQSIRKVYRATPLGRKALRVMKVKVSELFGELNEGK
;
A
#
# COMPACT_ATOMS: atom_id res chain seq x y z
N MET A 1 -1.03 23.29 -12.30
CA MET A 1 -1.74 22.66 -11.23
C MET A 1 -0.79 22.10 -10.20
N THR A 2 -1.04 22.38 -8.99
CA THR A 2 -0.13 21.91 -7.99
C THR A 2 -0.55 20.56 -7.43
N ILE A 3 0.43 19.82 -7.00
CA ILE A 3 0.24 18.51 -6.44
C ILE A 3 -0.36 18.57 -5.05
N SER A 4 -0.32 19.73 -4.42
CA SER A 4 -0.73 19.83 -3.02
C SER A 4 -2.14 19.35 -2.78
N LYS A 5 -3.03 19.51 -3.77
CA LYS A 5 -4.40 19.04 -3.59
C LYS A 5 -4.50 17.52 -3.50
N TYR A 6 -3.44 16.83 -3.84
CA TYR A 6 -3.39 15.37 -3.70
C TYR A 6 -2.63 14.93 -2.46
N ASP A 7 -2.22 15.87 -1.63
CA ASP A 7 -1.43 15.55 -0.43
C ASP A 7 -2.37 15.02 0.65
N VAL A 8 -2.25 13.74 0.94
CA VAL A 8 -3.11 13.08 1.91
C VAL A 8 -2.89 13.62 3.32
N ASN A 9 -1.75 14.26 3.59
CA ASN A 9 -1.48 14.81 4.91
C ASN A 9 -2.36 16.03 5.22
N LYS A 10 -2.92 16.64 4.21
CA LYS A 10 -3.69 17.87 4.38
C LYS A 10 -5.18 17.65 4.27
N SER A 11 -5.62 16.45 3.93
CA SER A 11 -7.02 16.23 3.68
C SER A 11 -7.52 14.99 4.35
N PHE A 12 -8.22 15.17 5.46
CA PHE A 12 -8.94 14.07 6.08
C PHE A 12 -10.19 13.70 5.29
N GLU A 13 -10.63 14.58 4.39
CA GLU A 13 -11.82 14.34 3.61
C GLU A 13 -11.70 13.12 2.71
N TYR A 14 -10.49 12.82 2.27
CA TYR A 14 -10.28 11.73 1.32
C TYR A 14 -9.55 10.54 1.93
N ARG A 15 -9.50 10.51 3.26
CA ARG A 15 -8.70 9.48 3.95
C ARG A 15 -9.11 8.08 3.55
N ASP A 16 -10.41 7.82 3.49
CA ASP A 16 -10.88 6.48 3.17
C ASP A 16 -10.47 6.06 1.76
N LEU A 17 -10.57 6.98 0.82
CA LEU A 17 -10.20 6.68 -0.56
C LEU A 17 -8.69 6.49 -0.69
N TYR A 18 -7.91 7.37 -0.07
CA TYR A 18 -6.45 7.21 -0.09
C TYR A 18 -6.02 5.93 0.60
N SER A 19 -6.69 5.57 1.67
CA SER A 19 -6.35 4.35 2.40
C SER A 19 -6.48 3.12 1.52
N GLY A 20 -7.53 3.05 0.72
CA GLY A 20 -7.70 1.96 -0.21
C GLY A 20 -6.59 1.89 -1.24
N LEU A 21 -6.25 3.06 -1.81
CA LEU A 21 -5.18 3.12 -2.81
C LEU A 21 -3.84 2.73 -2.20
N MET A 22 -3.54 3.21 -0.99
CA MET A 22 -2.29 2.86 -0.33
C MET A 22 -2.20 1.36 -0.05
N ARG A 23 -3.29 0.75 0.38
CA ARG A 23 -3.28 -0.69 0.61
C ARG A 23 -2.99 -1.46 -0.67
N LEU A 24 -3.52 -1.02 -1.80
CA LEU A 24 -3.22 -1.67 -3.07
C LEU A 24 -1.77 -1.49 -3.47
N HIS A 25 -1.20 -0.29 -3.22
CA HIS A 25 0.23 -0.09 -3.45
C HIS A 25 1.07 -1.07 -2.64
N LEU A 26 0.76 -1.19 -1.34
CA LEU A 26 1.52 -2.07 -0.46
C LEU A 26 1.41 -3.52 -0.91
N LEU A 27 0.22 -3.95 -1.24
CA LEU A 27 0.01 -5.32 -1.69
C LEU A 27 0.74 -5.60 -3.00
N HIS A 28 0.68 -4.65 -3.93
CA HIS A 28 1.39 -4.77 -5.20
C HIS A 28 2.88 -4.97 -4.98
N HIS A 29 3.49 -4.13 -4.16
CA HIS A 29 4.92 -4.25 -3.93
C HIS A 29 5.29 -5.54 -3.19
N ALA A 30 4.43 -5.98 -2.27
CA ALA A 30 4.66 -7.23 -1.55
C ALA A 30 4.58 -8.45 -2.46
N VAL A 31 3.77 -8.38 -3.52
CA VAL A 31 3.70 -9.45 -4.50
C VAL A 31 4.98 -9.49 -5.34
N GLU A 32 5.59 -8.35 -5.59
CA GLU A 32 6.83 -8.30 -6.35
C GLU A 32 8.03 -8.76 -5.54
N GLY A 33 7.98 -8.64 -4.22
CA GLY A 33 9.07 -9.08 -3.37
C GLY A 33 8.84 -8.65 -1.93
N PRO A 34 9.74 -9.05 -1.03
CA PRO A 34 9.59 -8.67 0.38
C PRO A 34 9.61 -7.15 0.53
N ILE A 35 8.80 -6.66 1.45
CA ILE A 35 8.74 -5.21 1.71
C ILE A 35 9.02 -4.92 3.17
N PHE A 36 9.58 -3.73 3.41
CA PHE A 36 9.89 -3.22 4.73
C PHE A 36 9.18 -1.88 4.91
N GLY A 37 8.77 -1.59 6.15
CA GLY A 37 7.97 -0.40 6.41
C GLY A 37 8.62 0.89 5.96
N LEU A 38 9.89 1.09 6.32
CA LEU A 38 10.56 2.34 6.00
C LEU A 38 10.67 2.56 4.49
N GLU A 39 11.05 1.50 3.76
CA GLU A 39 11.14 1.60 2.31
C GLU A 39 9.79 1.85 1.68
N MET A 40 8.73 1.27 2.24
CA MET A 40 7.40 1.50 1.71
C MET A 40 6.92 2.91 1.98
N ALA A 41 7.28 3.48 3.13
CA ALA A 41 6.95 4.88 3.41
C ALA A 41 7.58 5.78 2.35
N LYS A 42 8.83 5.50 1.98
CA LYS A 42 9.52 6.27 0.94
C LYS A 42 8.87 6.05 -0.42
N GLU A 43 8.50 4.82 -0.72
CA GLU A 43 7.86 4.53 -2.01
C GLU A 43 6.52 5.23 -2.13
N LEU A 44 5.72 5.20 -1.08
CA LEU A 44 4.43 5.89 -1.09
C LEU A 44 4.62 7.40 -1.21
N ALA A 45 5.67 7.95 -0.58
CA ALA A 45 5.95 9.38 -0.69
C ALA A 45 6.23 9.79 -2.12
N ARG A 46 6.85 8.90 -2.91
CA ARG A 46 7.10 9.18 -4.33
C ARG A 46 5.81 9.35 -5.11
N HIS A 47 4.74 8.77 -4.62
CA HIS A 47 3.41 8.90 -5.24
C HIS A 47 2.56 9.95 -4.55
N GLY A 48 3.15 10.75 -3.67
CA GLY A 48 2.43 11.83 -3.01
C GLY A 48 1.80 11.45 -1.69
N TYR A 49 1.94 10.20 -1.23
CA TYR A 49 1.37 9.77 0.04
C TYR A 49 2.38 9.95 1.15
N ARG A 50 2.37 11.11 1.77
CA ARG A 50 3.34 11.44 2.83
C ARG A 50 2.74 11.08 4.17
N ILE A 51 2.96 9.85 4.58
CA ILE A 51 2.39 9.34 5.82
C ILE A 51 3.51 8.96 6.78
N SER A 52 3.20 9.01 8.05
CA SER A 52 4.13 8.59 9.09
C SER A 52 4.14 7.07 9.17
N LEU A 53 5.17 6.53 9.82
CA LEU A 53 5.19 5.10 10.12
C LEU A 53 4.02 4.71 11.02
N GLY A 54 3.58 5.64 11.88
CA GLY A 54 2.41 5.39 12.72
C GLY A 54 1.13 5.21 11.94
N THR A 55 1.06 5.73 10.72
CA THR A 55 -0.07 5.49 9.83
C THR A 55 0.16 4.26 8.96
N LEU A 56 1.40 4.07 8.53
CA LEU A 56 1.72 2.98 7.62
C LEU A 56 1.57 1.61 8.27
N TYR A 57 2.10 1.43 9.48
CA TYR A 57 2.06 0.12 10.12
C TYR A 57 0.65 -0.40 10.35
N PRO A 58 -0.33 0.40 10.75
CA PRO A 58 -1.70 -0.11 10.82
C PRO A 58 -2.23 -0.63 9.49
N LEU A 59 -1.83 -0.02 8.37
CA LEU A 59 -2.22 -0.54 7.06
C LEU A 59 -1.61 -1.90 6.80
N LEU A 60 -0.31 -2.05 7.10
CA LEU A 60 0.37 -3.34 6.94
C LEU A 60 -0.24 -4.40 7.85
N HIS A 61 -0.50 -4.04 9.11
CA HIS A 61 -1.09 -4.97 10.05
C HIS A 61 -2.49 -5.39 9.62
N GLY A 62 -3.26 -4.47 9.06
CA GLY A 62 -4.59 -4.79 8.57
C GLY A 62 -4.54 -5.78 7.42
N LEU A 63 -3.58 -5.59 6.50
CA LEU A 63 -3.40 -6.52 5.39
C LEU A 63 -2.96 -7.90 5.89
N GLU A 64 -2.10 -7.92 6.91
CA GLU A 64 -1.67 -9.19 7.49
C GLU A 64 -2.82 -9.87 8.22
N LYS A 65 -3.60 -9.12 8.98
CA LYS A 65 -4.72 -9.67 9.73
C LYS A 65 -5.74 -10.32 8.81
N LYS A 66 -5.91 -9.77 7.62
CA LYS A 66 -6.84 -10.34 6.65
C LYS A 66 -6.22 -11.48 5.85
N GLY A 67 -4.95 -11.78 6.09
CA GLY A 67 -4.30 -12.91 5.45
C GLY A 67 -3.64 -12.58 4.11
N TYR A 68 -3.61 -11.33 3.71
CA TYR A 68 -2.98 -10.95 2.44
C TYR A 68 -1.47 -10.87 2.54
N LEU A 69 -0.95 -10.55 3.73
CA LEU A 69 0.47 -10.46 3.99
C LEU A 69 0.84 -11.35 5.16
N ARG A 70 2.11 -11.74 5.19
CA ARG A 70 2.70 -12.44 6.34
C ARG A 70 3.98 -11.71 6.71
N SER A 71 4.15 -11.45 8.00
CA SER A 71 5.37 -10.80 8.47
C SER A 71 6.27 -11.79 9.17
N ALA A 72 7.56 -11.44 9.18
CA ALA A 72 8.58 -12.18 9.92
C ALA A 72 9.65 -11.19 10.32
N GLU A 73 10.41 -11.54 11.35
CA GLU A 73 11.55 -10.75 11.74
C GLU A 73 12.76 -11.20 10.94
N MET A 74 13.56 -10.21 10.51
CA MET A 74 14.79 -10.48 9.77
C MET A 74 15.90 -9.72 10.46
N ARG A 75 16.98 -10.44 10.79
CA ARG A 75 18.14 -9.84 11.41
C ARG A 75 19.08 -9.33 10.33
N THR A 76 19.46 -8.06 10.44
CA THR A 76 20.44 -7.47 9.54
C THR A 76 21.50 -6.82 10.42
N GLY A 77 22.65 -7.49 10.55
CA GLY A 77 23.66 -7.04 11.50
C GLY A 77 23.14 -7.10 12.90
N GLN A 78 23.15 -5.96 13.60
CA GLN A 78 22.65 -5.90 14.97
C GLN A 78 21.20 -5.44 15.05
N SER A 79 20.60 -5.16 13.91
CA SER A 79 19.21 -4.68 13.85
C SER A 79 18.28 -5.82 13.53
N ILE A 80 17.05 -5.70 14.03
CA ILE A 80 15.98 -6.63 13.67
C ILE A 80 14.94 -5.81 12.93
N ARG A 81 14.60 -6.28 11.73
CA ARG A 81 13.61 -5.61 10.88
C ARG A 81 12.45 -6.55 10.64
N LYS A 82 11.27 -5.95 10.51
CA LYS A 82 10.08 -6.71 10.16
C LYS A 82 9.91 -6.68 8.66
N VAL A 83 9.81 -7.85 8.07
CA VAL A 83 9.64 -8.00 6.63
C VAL A 83 8.25 -8.56 6.36
N TYR A 84 7.59 -8.04 5.33
CA TYR A 84 6.26 -8.49 4.93
C TYR A 84 6.34 -9.11 3.54
N ARG A 85 5.64 -10.22 3.36
CA ARG A 85 5.56 -10.90 2.07
C ARG A 85 4.10 -11.18 1.75
N ALA A 86 3.79 -11.21 0.47
CA ALA A 86 2.44 -11.57 0.04
C ALA A 86 2.21 -13.06 0.24
N THR A 87 1.03 -13.40 0.72
CA THR A 87 0.57 -14.77 0.81
C THR A 87 -0.07 -15.18 -0.51
N PRO A 88 -0.34 -16.48 -0.72
CA PRO A 88 -1.13 -16.90 -1.89
C PRO A 88 -2.47 -16.18 -1.96
N LEU A 89 -3.12 -15.97 -0.81
CA LEU A 89 -4.37 -15.22 -0.78
C LEU A 89 -4.17 -13.78 -1.24
N GLY A 90 -3.07 -13.14 -0.78
CA GLY A 90 -2.76 -11.79 -1.20
C GLY A 90 -2.51 -11.67 -2.69
N ARG A 91 -1.80 -12.66 -3.25
CA ARG A 91 -1.55 -12.67 -4.70
C ARG A 91 -2.83 -12.80 -5.48
N LYS A 92 -3.74 -13.65 -5.02
CA LYS A 92 -5.03 -13.83 -5.67
C LYS A 92 -5.85 -12.54 -5.56
N ALA A 93 -5.86 -11.93 -4.38
CA ALA A 93 -6.61 -10.70 -4.18
C ALA A 93 -6.11 -9.60 -5.10
N LEU A 94 -4.79 -9.49 -5.27
CA LEU A 94 -4.26 -8.47 -6.16
C LEU A 94 -4.69 -8.70 -7.60
N ARG A 95 -4.70 -9.97 -8.06
CA ARG A 95 -5.14 -10.27 -9.41
C ARG A 95 -6.58 -9.81 -9.64
N VAL A 96 -7.45 -10.06 -8.66
CA VAL A 96 -8.84 -9.62 -8.76
C VAL A 96 -8.93 -8.10 -8.78
N MET A 97 -8.15 -7.45 -7.91
CA MET A 97 -8.19 -5.99 -7.83
C MET A 97 -7.64 -5.34 -9.10
N LYS A 98 -6.64 -5.96 -9.73
CA LYS A 98 -6.12 -5.41 -10.99
C LYS A 98 -7.21 -5.30 -12.05
N VAL A 99 -8.06 -6.30 -12.13
CA VAL A 99 -9.17 -6.25 -13.08
C VAL A 99 -10.12 -5.11 -12.74
N LYS A 100 -10.45 -4.98 -11.44
CA LYS A 100 -11.37 -3.94 -11.00
C LYS A 100 -10.79 -2.54 -11.19
N VAL A 101 -9.51 -2.39 -10.90
CA VAL A 101 -8.84 -1.10 -11.10
C VAL A 101 -8.82 -0.75 -12.59
N SER A 102 -8.55 -1.72 -13.47
CA SER A 102 -8.56 -1.46 -14.90
C SER A 102 -9.93 -1.03 -15.39
N GLU A 103 -10.99 -1.68 -14.92
CA GLU A 103 -12.34 -1.29 -15.28
C GLU A 103 -12.64 0.13 -14.87
N LEU A 104 -12.29 0.46 -13.61
CA LEU A 104 -12.53 1.79 -13.11
C LEU A 104 -11.73 2.84 -13.87
N PHE A 105 -10.46 2.51 -14.14
CA PHE A 105 -9.59 3.40 -14.89
C PHE A 105 -10.18 3.72 -16.25
N GLY A 106 -10.71 2.69 -16.94
CA GLY A 106 -11.36 2.90 -18.22
C GLY A 106 -12.55 3.83 -18.11
N GLU A 107 -13.40 3.62 -17.12
CA GLU A 107 -14.55 4.48 -16.93
C GLU A 107 -14.17 5.91 -16.63
N LEU A 108 -13.19 6.09 -15.74
CA LEU A 108 -12.77 7.43 -15.36
C LEU A 108 -12.17 8.19 -16.55
N ASN A 109 -11.44 7.48 -17.40
CA ASN A 109 -10.78 8.14 -18.54
C ASN A 109 -11.68 8.34 -19.74
N GLU A 110 -12.71 7.52 -19.87
CA GLU A 110 -13.63 7.63 -21.01
C GLU A 110 -14.90 8.38 -20.66
N GLY A 111 -15.06 8.74 -19.39
CA GLY A 111 -16.23 9.48 -18.96
C GLY A 111 -17.51 8.66 -18.94
N LYS A 112 -17.38 7.36 -18.77
CA LYS A 112 -18.52 6.46 -18.81
C LYS A 112 -18.87 5.87 -17.47
#